data_d36a390657f937d8189ac452b81ce278
#
_entry.id   d36a390657f937d8189ac452b81ce278
#
_cell.length_a   1.000
_cell.length_b   1.000
_cell.length_c   1.000
_cell.angle_alpha   90.00
_cell.angle_beta   90.00
_cell.angle_gamma   90.00
#
_symmetry.space_group_name_H-M   'P 1'
#
loop_
_entity.id
_entity.type
_entity.pdbx_description
1 polymer ?
#
loop_
_entity_poly.entity_id
_entity_poly.type
_entity_poly.pdbx_seq_one_letter_code
_entity_poly.pdbx_strand_id
1 'polypeptide(L)'
;MVVAKYPATFGHTSVINYLCKELNELGHRTAIGAFSFDSDPPFNIESVKLNKRKLLSSGVSYLDFDIIHPHQASVLYYLLSKNPNKPIIFHYHGASDRIQELNFKVAMWRYKNKISKIISVSNAGINQMKKLVKNISAEVIYNGVDTKLFNPNLEQSYKKGNPQLLFVSALRKYKKVEVLINSIPSILKKFPDAHLQIIGDGENFANLQNLIQEKKHEDKIELLGKIEHDALKFYYSSCDLYISASTFEVCPVPPIEAMSCGKPLLLFDIEPHVEIINASKAGKIFPSTNPNDISELVYDVLQNKNIFGASARKFGEQHDWSLIG
;
A
#
# COMPACT_ATOMS: atom_id res chain seq x y z
N MET A 1 -5.57 9.07 15.33
CA MET A 1 -5.23 9.18 13.91
C MET A 1 -6.24 10.08 13.20
N VAL A 2 -5.86 10.91 12.20
CA VAL A 2 -6.80 11.85 11.55
C VAL A 2 -6.75 11.73 10.04
N VAL A 3 -7.92 11.54 9.42
CA VAL A 3 -8.14 11.54 7.96
C VAL A 3 -9.31 12.43 7.58
N ALA A 4 -9.45 12.77 6.30
CA ALA A 4 -10.58 13.55 5.82
C ALA A 4 -11.89 12.73 5.81
N LYS A 5 -11.79 11.46 5.40
CA LYS A 5 -12.90 10.51 5.30
C LYS A 5 -12.40 9.12 5.71
N TYR A 6 -13.22 8.32 6.38
CA TYR A 6 -12.92 6.93 6.71
C TYR A 6 -13.98 5.99 6.09
N PRO A 7 -13.59 4.88 5.44
CA PRO A 7 -12.22 4.50 5.08
C PRO A 7 -11.53 5.52 4.18
N ALA A 8 -10.21 5.64 4.32
CA ALA A 8 -9.44 6.58 3.52
C ALA A 8 -9.30 6.11 2.06
N THR A 9 -9.32 7.07 1.12
CA THR A 9 -9.46 6.78 -0.32
C THR A 9 -8.22 6.16 -0.97
N PHE A 10 -7.04 6.20 -0.32
CA PHE A 10 -5.73 5.93 -0.94
C PHE A 10 -4.95 4.78 -0.30
N GLY A 11 -5.63 3.74 0.21
CA GLY A 11 -4.98 2.50 0.64
C GLY A 11 -4.29 2.55 2.01
N HIS A 12 -4.23 3.71 2.68
CA HIS A 12 -3.64 3.83 4.02
C HIS A 12 -4.62 3.53 5.16
N THR A 13 -5.83 3.04 4.84
CA THR A 13 -6.81 2.64 5.87
C THR A 13 -6.28 1.50 6.72
N SER A 14 -5.70 0.46 6.11
CA SER A 14 -5.09 -0.66 6.83
C SER A 14 -3.95 -0.20 7.74
N VAL A 15 -3.08 0.68 7.25
CA VAL A 15 -1.99 1.27 8.03
C VAL A 15 -2.51 1.94 9.30
N ILE A 16 -3.55 2.78 9.17
CA ILE A 16 -4.15 3.49 10.30
C ILE A 16 -4.78 2.51 11.28
N ASN A 17 -5.49 1.50 10.79
CA ASN A 17 -6.15 0.50 11.62
C ASN A 17 -5.15 -0.31 12.44
N TYR A 18 -4.09 -0.81 11.80
CA TYR A 18 -3.07 -1.58 12.49
C TYR A 18 -2.24 -0.72 13.46
N LEU A 19 -1.89 0.52 13.11
CA LEU A 19 -1.24 1.43 14.05
C LEU A 19 -2.12 1.69 15.30
N CYS A 20 -3.42 1.90 15.12
CA CYS A 20 -4.31 2.04 16.27
C CYS A 20 -4.40 0.75 17.09
N LYS A 21 -4.49 -0.41 16.43
CA LYS A 21 -4.55 -1.71 17.10
C LYS A 21 -3.31 -1.94 17.98
N GLU A 22 -2.12 -1.80 17.39
CA GLU A 22 -0.86 -2.06 18.12
C GLU A 22 -0.65 -1.05 19.26
N LEU A 23 -0.94 0.24 19.05
CA LEU A 23 -0.88 1.23 20.10
C LEU A 23 -1.88 0.94 21.25
N ASN A 24 -3.09 0.43 20.95
CA ASN A 24 -4.04 -0.01 21.97
C ASN A 24 -3.50 -1.22 22.75
N GLU A 25 -2.85 -2.18 22.07
CA GLU A 25 -2.22 -3.33 22.71
C GLU A 25 -1.04 -2.92 23.63
N LEU A 26 -0.37 -1.81 23.31
CA LEU A 26 0.65 -1.19 24.18
C LEU A 26 0.06 -0.36 25.34
N GLY A 27 -1.26 -0.31 25.48
CA GLY A 27 -1.96 0.38 26.57
C GLY A 27 -2.29 1.85 26.31
N HIS A 28 -2.12 2.35 25.07
CA HIS A 28 -2.53 3.69 24.69
C HIS A 28 -4.00 3.70 24.24
N ARG A 29 -4.74 4.76 24.57
CA ARG A 29 -6.07 5.00 24.00
C ARG A 29 -5.93 5.62 22.62
N THR A 30 -6.40 4.94 21.57
CA THR A 30 -6.39 5.46 20.22
C THR A 30 -7.79 5.68 19.66
N ALA A 31 -7.91 6.63 18.73
CA ALA A 31 -9.13 6.86 17.98
C ALA A 31 -8.84 7.28 16.54
N ILE A 32 -9.79 7.02 15.65
CA ILE A 32 -9.78 7.54 14.29
C ILE A 32 -10.72 8.73 14.20
N GLY A 33 -10.16 9.92 13.92
CA GLY A 33 -10.90 11.14 13.67
C GLY A 33 -11.11 11.38 12.18
N ALA A 34 -12.37 11.58 11.75
CA ALA A 34 -12.69 11.92 10.35
C ALA A 34 -13.88 12.89 10.26
N PHE A 35 -13.98 13.62 9.14
CA PHE A 35 -15.15 14.47 8.89
C PHE A 35 -16.38 13.67 8.48
N SER A 36 -16.16 12.49 7.88
CA SER A 36 -17.22 11.52 7.55
C SER A 36 -16.72 10.09 7.68
N PHE A 37 -17.64 9.19 8.04
CA PHE A 37 -17.42 7.75 8.13
C PHE A 37 -18.42 7.07 7.20
N ASP A 38 -17.95 6.14 6.36
CA ASP A 38 -18.79 5.24 5.53
C ASP A 38 -18.93 3.86 6.20
N SER A 39 -18.02 3.52 7.13
CA SER A 39 -18.07 2.32 7.96
C SER A 39 -17.36 2.56 9.28
N ASP A 40 -17.61 1.71 10.27
CA ASP A 40 -16.89 1.73 11.52
C ASP A 40 -15.47 1.15 11.37
N PRO A 41 -14.48 1.65 12.14
CA PRO A 41 -13.16 1.05 12.20
C PRO A 41 -13.20 -0.36 12.81
N PRO A 42 -12.35 -1.30 12.33
CA PRO A 42 -12.20 -2.61 12.96
C PRO A 42 -11.49 -2.52 14.32
N PHE A 43 -11.31 -3.67 14.97
CA PHE A 43 -10.57 -3.81 16.23
C PHE A 43 -11.13 -2.98 17.39
N ASN A 44 -12.44 -2.64 17.38
CA ASN A 44 -13.09 -1.78 18.36
C ASN A 44 -12.42 -0.41 18.56
N ILE A 45 -11.77 0.11 17.51
CA ILE A 45 -11.13 1.43 17.55
C ILE A 45 -12.21 2.52 17.65
N GLU A 46 -12.02 3.46 18.57
CA GLU A 46 -12.93 4.59 18.77
C GLU A 46 -13.04 5.47 17.52
N SER A 47 -14.26 5.85 17.13
CA SER A 47 -14.54 6.79 16.05
C SER A 47 -14.84 8.18 16.59
N VAL A 48 -14.16 9.20 16.08
CA VAL A 48 -14.38 10.61 16.46
C VAL A 48 -14.82 11.43 15.25
N LYS A 49 -16.07 11.81 15.19
CA LYS A 49 -16.57 12.69 14.12
C LYS A 49 -16.05 14.11 14.32
N LEU A 50 -15.16 14.56 13.42
CA LEU A 50 -14.56 15.89 13.49
C LEU A 50 -15.53 16.96 12.96
N ASN A 51 -15.53 18.12 13.63
CA ASN A 51 -16.30 19.28 13.20
C ASN A 51 -15.37 20.37 12.64
N LYS A 52 -15.48 20.65 11.34
CA LYS A 52 -14.65 21.66 10.65
C LYS A 52 -14.74 23.04 11.28
N ARG A 53 -15.97 23.51 11.63
CA ARG A 53 -16.17 24.84 12.23
C ARG A 53 -15.49 24.91 13.60
N LYS A 54 -15.63 23.86 14.42
CA LYS A 54 -15.01 23.79 15.74
C LYS A 54 -13.48 23.75 15.65
N LEU A 55 -12.91 23.03 14.67
CA LEU A 55 -11.47 23.04 14.40
C LEU A 55 -10.97 24.42 13.96
N LEU A 56 -11.73 25.14 13.13
CA LEU A 56 -11.36 26.49 12.71
C LEU A 56 -11.44 27.52 13.85
N SER A 57 -12.37 27.38 14.78
CA SER A 57 -12.52 28.31 15.93
C SER A 57 -11.59 28.00 17.09
N SER A 58 -11.43 26.72 17.44
CA SER A 58 -10.74 26.27 18.66
C SER A 58 -9.45 25.46 18.40
N GLY A 59 -9.12 25.20 17.12
CA GLY A 59 -8.01 24.32 16.76
C GLY A 59 -8.22 22.89 17.29
N VAL A 60 -7.14 22.22 17.65
CA VAL A 60 -7.17 20.86 18.20
C VAL A 60 -7.41 20.78 19.71
N SER A 61 -7.54 21.91 20.39
CA SER A 61 -7.63 21.99 21.87
C SER A 61 -8.83 21.26 22.45
N TYR A 62 -9.94 21.13 21.69
CA TYR A 62 -11.14 20.44 22.15
C TYR A 62 -11.09 18.92 22.00
N LEU A 63 -10.08 18.39 21.32
CA LEU A 63 -9.90 16.94 21.18
C LEU A 63 -9.24 16.39 22.44
N ASP A 64 -9.84 15.38 23.03
CA ASP A 64 -9.34 14.75 24.27
C ASP A 64 -8.28 13.67 23.96
N PHE A 65 -7.15 14.09 23.36
CA PHE A 65 -5.99 13.26 23.06
C PHE A 65 -4.72 14.06 23.23
N ASP A 66 -3.65 13.41 23.68
CA ASP A 66 -2.34 14.08 23.90
C ASP A 66 -1.59 14.34 22.60
N ILE A 67 -1.77 13.49 21.58
CA ILE A 67 -1.10 13.56 20.27
C ILE A 67 -2.14 13.54 19.16
N ILE A 68 -1.95 14.35 18.14
CA ILE A 68 -2.77 14.35 16.94
C ILE A 68 -1.91 13.91 15.75
N HIS A 69 -2.33 12.83 15.08
CA HIS A 69 -1.57 12.16 14.03
C HIS A 69 -2.32 12.19 12.68
N PRO A 70 -2.21 13.28 11.89
CA PRO A 70 -2.82 13.39 10.58
C PRO A 70 -2.07 12.58 9.51
N HIS A 71 -2.85 11.90 8.66
CA HIS A 71 -2.37 11.07 7.54
C HIS A 71 -2.60 11.69 6.15
N GLN A 72 -3.16 12.89 6.09
CA GLN A 72 -3.44 13.60 4.83
C GLN A 72 -3.12 15.08 4.98
N ALA A 73 -2.48 15.68 3.97
CA ALA A 73 -2.16 17.11 3.99
C ALA A 73 -3.40 18.01 4.04
N SER A 74 -4.52 17.57 3.45
CA SER A 74 -5.78 18.32 3.43
C SER A 74 -6.41 18.57 4.80
N VAL A 75 -6.17 17.69 5.78
CA VAL A 75 -6.70 17.88 7.13
C VAL A 75 -5.91 18.90 7.93
N LEU A 76 -4.63 19.17 7.57
CA LEU A 76 -3.76 20.13 8.25
C LEU A 76 -4.34 21.56 8.24
N TYR A 77 -5.08 21.92 7.18
CA TYR A 77 -5.72 23.24 7.09
C TYR A 77 -6.71 23.50 8.23
N TYR A 78 -7.34 22.47 8.75
CA TYR A 78 -8.29 22.56 9.87
C TYR A 78 -7.57 22.39 11.21
N LEU A 79 -6.69 21.38 11.32
CA LEU A 79 -5.99 21.06 12.58
C LEU A 79 -5.04 22.19 13.02
N LEU A 80 -4.38 22.84 12.07
CA LEU A 80 -3.37 23.88 12.30
C LEU A 80 -3.86 25.30 12.02
N SER A 81 -5.19 25.48 11.90
CA SER A 81 -5.81 26.82 11.73
C SER A 81 -5.48 27.76 12.88
N LYS A 82 -5.34 27.21 14.09
CA LYS A 82 -4.81 27.88 15.29
C LYS A 82 -3.44 27.27 15.63
N ASN A 83 -2.72 27.89 16.57
CA ASN A 83 -1.53 27.27 17.10
C ASN A 83 -1.92 26.03 17.91
N PRO A 84 -1.37 24.87 17.60
CA PRO A 84 -1.70 23.66 18.34
C PRO A 84 -1.08 23.74 19.76
N ASN A 85 -1.88 23.33 20.74
CA ASN A 85 -1.42 23.14 22.11
C ASN A 85 -1.02 21.66 22.39
N LYS A 86 -0.98 20.85 21.34
CA LYS A 86 -0.66 19.41 21.36
C LYS A 86 0.30 19.08 20.24
N PRO A 87 1.18 18.10 20.40
CA PRO A 87 2.05 17.61 19.32
C PRO A 87 1.26 17.15 18.10
N ILE A 88 1.72 17.57 16.93
CA ILE A 88 1.18 17.14 15.64
C ILE A 88 2.25 16.29 14.96
N ILE A 89 1.95 15.01 14.71
CA ILE A 89 2.83 14.09 13.99
C ILE A 89 2.21 13.87 12.61
N PHE A 90 2.77 14.43 11.56
CA PHE A 90 2.24 14.27 10.21
C PHE A 90 2.85 13.03 9.53
N HIS A 91 1.98 12.11 9.08
CA HIS A 91 2.38 10.91 8.38
C HIS A 91 2.11 11.04 6.87
N TYR A 92 3.19 11.01 6.09
CA TYR A 92 3.14 11.17 4.65
C TYR A 92 3.06 9.82 3.94
N HIS A 93 1.97 9.63 3.18
CA HIS A 93 1.71 8.42 2.39
C HIS A 93 1.89 8.64 0.88
N GLY A 94 2.42 9.78 0.46
CA GLY A 94 2.62 10.13 -0.93
C GLY A 94 1.59 11.10 -1.50
N ALA A 95 1.88 11.56 -2.71
CA ALA A 95 0.99 12.39 -3.53
C ALA A 95 1.01 11.81 -4.95
N SER A 96 -0.10 11.23 -5.40
CA SER A 96 -0.20 10.49 -6.67
C SER A 96 -0.62 11.36 -7.86
N ASP A 97 -1.05 12.59 -7.60
CA ASP A 97 -1.50 13.54 -8.62
C ASP A 97 -1.13 14.98 -8.25
N ARG A 98 -1.24 15.87 -9.25
CA ARG A 98 -0.87 17.29 -9.12
C ARG A 98 -1.66 18.04 -8.03
N ILE A 99 -2.90 17.63 -7.76
CA ILE A 99 -3.74 18.28 -6.74
C ILE A 99 -3.21 17.92 -5.35
N GLN A 100 -2.86 16.65 -5.12
CA GLN A 100 -2.27 16.21 -3.87
C GLN A 100 -0.89 16.83 -3.64
N GLU A 101 -0.06 16.93 -4.69
CA GLU A 101 1.24 17.62 -4.62
C GLU A 101 1.08 19.09 -4.25
N LEU A 102 0.15 19.79 -4.89
CA LEU A 102 -0.13 21.20 -4.57
C LEU A 102 -0.64 21.36 -3.15
N ASN A 103 -1.58 20.52 -2.72
CA ASN A 103 -2.09 20.52 -1.35
C ASN A 103 -0.97 20.29 -0.34
N PHE A 104 -0.07 19.35 -0.60
CA PHE A 104 1.08 19.10 0.25
C PHE A 104 2.04 20.31 0.29
N LYS A 105 2.41 20.88 -0.87
CA LYS A 105 3.27 22.08 -0.95
C LYS A 105 2.70 23.24 -0.14
N VAL A 106 1.41 23.55 -0.33
CA VAL A 106 0.76 24.68 0.37
C VAL A 106 0.66 24.39 1.87
N ALA A 107 0.29 23.18 2.26
CA ALA A 107 0.21 22.79 3.66
C ALA A 107 1.58 22.90 4.35
N MET A 108 2.65 22.43 3.73
CA MET A 108 4.00 22.51 4.28
C MET A 108 4.53 23.94 4.29
N TRP A 109 4.31 24.73 3.23
CA TRP A 109 4.67 26.15 3.22
C TRP A 109 4.04 26.90 4.40
N ARG A 110 2.76 26.62 4.70
CA ARG A 110 2.00 27.34 5.73
C ARG A 110 2.23 26.81 7.15
N TYR A 111 2.41 25.49 7.30
CA TYR A 111 2.24 24.83 8.59
C TYR A 111 3.42 23.99 9.05
N LYS A 112 4.50 23.80 8.25
CA LYS A 112 5.60 22.90 8.65
C LYS A 112 6.19 23.24 10.04
N ASN A 113 6.26 24.53 10.39
CA ASN A 113 6.80 24.98 11.67
C ASN A 113 5.86 24.72 12.87
N LYS A 114 4.62 24.28 12.61
CA LYS A 114 3.63 23.89 13.64
C LYS A 114 3.52 22.38 13.78
N ILE A 115 4.21 21.63 12.93
CA ILE A 115 4.26 20.16 12.95
C ILE A 115 5.45 19.76 13.81
N SER A 116 5.20 18.94 14.83
CA SER A 116 6.22 18.49 15.77
C SER A 116 7.17 17.46 15.14
N LYS A 117 6.63 16.58 14.29
CA LYS A 117 7.37 15.54 13.59
C LYS A 117 6.70 15.17 12.26
N ILE A 118 7.52 14.89 11.26
CA ILE A 118 7.03 14.34 9.97
C ILE A 118 7.57 12.93 9.83
N ILE A 119 6.69 11.99 9.49
CA ILE A 119 7.00 10.59 9.20
C ILE A 119 6.71 10.33 7.72
N SER A 120 7.55 9.55 7.07
CA SER A 120 7.32 9.01 5.73
C SER A 120 7.31 7.49 5.76
N VAL A 121 6.47 6.89 4.95
CA VAL A 121 6.39 5.42 4.84
C VAL A 121 7.57 4.78 4.09
N SER A 122 8.51 5.55 3.53
CA SER A 122 9.70 5.05 2.82
C SER A 122 10.71 6.17 2.56
N ASN A 123 11.93 5.81 2.16
CA ASN A 123 12.91 6.77 1.62
C ASN A 123 12.47 7.38 0.29
N ALA A 124 11.80 6.60 -0.57
CA ALA A 124 11.16 7.11 -1.78
C ALA A 124 10.14 8.23 -1.47
N GLY A 125 9.36 8.08 -0.39
CA GLY A 125 8.47 9.12 0.11
C GLY A 125 9.21 10.38 0.57
N ILE A 126 10.33 10.23 1.28
CA ILE A 126 11.21 11.38 1.64
C ILE A 126 11.72 12.08 0.38
N ASN A 127 12.17 11.32 -0.61
CA ASN A 127 12.67 11.89 -1.86
C ASN A 127 11.57 12.63 -2.63
N GLN A 128 10.33 12.10 -2.64
CA GLN A 128 9.18 12.82 -3.19
C GLN A 128 8.92 14.12 -2.43
N MET A 129 8.90 14.08 -1.09
CA MET A 129 8.72 15.31 -0.28
C MET A 129 9.80 16.36 -0.57
N LYS A 130 11.09 15.97 -0.66
CA LYS A 130 12.21 16.87 -0.95
C LYS A 130 12.11 17.53 -2.33
N LYS A 131 11.59 16.82 -3.33
CA LYS A 131 11.27 17.37 -4.67
C LYS A 131 10.17 18.43 -4.61
N LEU A 132 9.22 18.29 -3.68
CA LEU A 132 8.05 19.17 -3.55
C LEU A 132 8.33 20.37 -2.63
N VAL A 133 9.12 20.18 -1.57
CA VAL A 133 9.34 21.20 -0.51
C VAL A 133 10.81 21.23 -0.10
N LYS A 134 11.45 22.40 -0.26
CA LYS A 134 12.84 22.58 0.18
C LYS A 134 12.96 22.50 1.71
N ASN A 135 14.08 21.96 2.17
CA ASN A 135 14.42 21.89 3.61
C ASN A 135 13.33 21.20 4.45
N ILE A 136 12.76 20.10 3.93
CA ILE A 136 11.90 19.23 4.69
C ILE A 136 12.72 18.05 5.24
N SER A 137 12.51 17.74 6.51
CA SER A 137 13.08 16.58 7.19
C SER A 137 11.96 15.68 7.67
N ALA A 138 12.14 14.36 7.53
CA ALA A 138 11.21 13.36 8.00
C ALA A 138 11.96 12.10 8.41
N GLU A 139 11.36 11.31 9.32
CA GLU A 139 11.83 9.98 9.65
C GLU A 139 11.10 8.95 8.81
N VAL A 140 11.76 7.82 8.54
CA VAL A 140 11.12 6.69 7.85
C VAL A 140 10.56 5.73 8.88
N ILE A 141 9.27 5.43 8.74
CA ILE A 141 8.60 4.29 9.39
C ILE A 141 7.87 3.55 8.28
N TYR A 142 8.38 2.38 7.89
CA TYR A 142 7.77 1.57 6.82
C TYR A 142 6.40 1.06 7.21
N ASN A 143 5.56 0.79 6.20
CA ASN A 143 4.33 0.07 6.44
C ASN A 143 4.63 -1.36 6.91
N GLY A 144 3.80 -1.85 7.82
CA GLY A 144 3.90 -3.20 8.33
C GLY A 144 2.93 -4.18 7.68
N VAL A 145 2.96 -5.40 8.17
CA VAL A 145 2.06 -6.50 7.82
C VAL A 145 1.67 -7.28 9.08
N ASP A 146 0.47 -7.84 9.09
CA ASP A 146 0.08 -8.82 10.11
C ASP A 146 0.62 -10.20 9.71
N THR A 147 1.74 -10.61 10.30
CA THR A 147 2.43 -11.87 9.95
C THR A 147 1.73 -13.11 10.46
N LYS A 148 0.74 -12.96 11.35
CA LYS A 148 -0.15 -14.05 11.78
C LYS A 148 -1.26 -14.27 10.77
N LEU A 149 -1.81 -13.19 10.21
CA LEU A 149 -2.82 -13.23 9.16
C LEU A 149 -2.21 -13.69 7.82
N PHE A 150 -1.08 -13.09 7.42
CA PHE A 150 -0.37 -13.40 6.19
C PHE A 150 0.86 -14.27 6.50
N ASN A 151 0.75 -15.58 6.34
CA ASN A 151 1.82 -16.51 6.66
C ASN A 151 1.92 -17.64 5.61
N PRO A 152 3.09 -18.30 5.48
CA PRO A 152 3.32 -19.30 4.44
C PRO A 152 2.61 -20.64 4.65
N ASN A 153 2.05 -20.90 5.86
CA ASN A 153 1.47 -22.17 6.24
C ASN A 153 -0.04 -22.25 5.96
N LEU A 154 -0.59 -21.26 5.24
CA LEU A 154 -1.99 -21.22 4.87
C LEU A 154 -2.29 -22.18 3.71
N GLU A 155 -3.54 -22.67 3.67
CA GLU A 155 -4.04 -23.49 2.58
C GLU A 155 -3.99 -22.75 1.23
N GLN A 156 -3.62 -23.48 0.17
CA GLN A 156 -3.53 -22.95 -1.21
C GLN A 156 -4.85 -23.19 -1.97
N SER A 157 -5.96 -22.73 -1.43
CA SER A 157 -7.31 -23.04 -1.91
C SER A 157 -7.67 -22.42 -3.26
N TYR A 158 -6.91 -21.38 -3.69
CA TYR A 158 -7.21 -20.61 -4.91
C TYR A 158 -6.19 -20.77 -6.03
N LYS A 159 -5.37 -21.83 -5.97
CA LYS A 159 -4.38 -22.12 -7.02
C LYS A 159 -5.09 -22.71 -8.25
N LYS A 160 -5.00 -22.02 -9.39
CA LYS A 160 -5.61 -22.41 -10.67
C LYS A 160 -4.60 -22.76 -11.76
N GLY A 161 -3.36 -22.36 -11.60
CA GLY A 161 -2.32 -22.57 -12.60
C GLY A 161 -0.96 -22.88 -12.00
N ASN A 162 -0.02 -23.22 -12.87
CA ASN A 162 1.37 -23.49 -12.51
C ASN A 162 2.32 -22.88 -13.55
N PRO A 163 2.94 -21.70 -13.26
CA PRO A 163 2.82 -20.93 -12.02
C PRO A 163 1.49 -20.16 -11.90
N GLN A 164 1.11 -19.91 -10.64
CA GLN A 164 0.05 -18.95 -10.31
C GLN A 164 0.67 -17.58 -10.04
N LEU A 165 0.33 -16.60 -10.87
CA LEU A 165 0.73 -15.20 -10.73
C LEU A 165 -0.37 -14.42 -10.02
N LEU A 166 -0.01 -13.46 -9.17
CA LEU A 166 -0.96 -12.64 -8.43
C LEU A 166 -0.61 -11.15 -8.50
N PHE A 167 -1.62 -10.33 -8.77
CA PHE A 167 -1.61 -8.89 -8.60
C PHE A 167 -2.75 -8.48 -7.66
N VAL A 168 -2.48 -7.62 -6.68
CA VAL A 168 -3.48 -7.08 -5.75
C VAL A 168 -3.28 -5.58 -5.63
N SER A 169 -4.27 -4.77 -6.02
CA SER A 169 -4.29 -3.32 -5.78
C SER A 169 -5.62 -2.69 -6.22
N ALA A 170 -5.88 -1.43 -5.81
CA ALA A 170 -6.91 -0.62 -6.46
C ALA A 170 -6.58 -0.41 -7.95
N LEU A 171 -7.53 -0.67 -8.85
CA LEU A 171 -7.30 -0.69 -10.30
C LEU A 171 -7.31 0.73 -10.90
N ARG A 172 -6.23 1.47 -10.65
CA ARG A 172 -5.98 2.80 -11.20
C ARG A 172 -5.07 2.73 -12.41
N LYS A 173 -5.17 3.70 -13.32
CA LYS A 173 -4.37 3.74 -14.57
C LYS A 173 -2.86 3.64 -14.34
N TYR A 174 -2.34 4.24 -13.27
CA TYR A 174 -0.90 4.17 -12.95
C TYR A 174 -0.42 2.79 -12.44
N LYS A 175 -1.33 1.89 -12.13
CA LYS A 175 -1.00 0.49 -11.76
C LYS A 175 -0.60 -0.37 -12.97
N LYS A 176 -0.88 0.10 -14.19
CA LYS A 176 -0.43 -0.50 -15.45
C LYS A 176 -0.71 -1.99 -15.56
N VAL A 177 -1.87 -2.45 -15.08
CA VAL A 177 -2.27 -3.86 -15.09
C VAL A 177 -2.34 -4.43 -16.51
N GLU A 178 -2.63 -3.58 -17.51
CA GLU A 178 -2.60 -3.93 -18.93
C GLU A 178 -1.24 -4.49 -19.40
N VAL A 179 -0.13 -4.09 -18.75
CA VAL A 179 1.21 -4.63 -19.03
C VAL A 179 1.29 -6.11 -18.64
N LEU A 180 0.72 -6.47 -17.48
CA LEU A 180 0.69 -7.85 -17.00
C LEU A 180 -0.18 -8.71 -17.91
N ILE A 181 -1.38 -8.25 -18.27
CA ILE A 181 -2.29 -8.94 -19.20
C ILE A 181 -1.59 -9.19 -20.54
N ASN A 182 -0.95 -8.17 -21.11
CA ASN A 182 -0.24 -8.27 -22.39
C ASN A 182 0.98 -9.19 -22.34
N SER A 183 1.51 -9.49 -21.15
CA SER A 183 2.66 -10.39 -20.99
C SER A 183 2.27 -11.87 -20.92
N ILE A 184 1.00 -12.19 -20.64
CA ILE A 184 0.54 -13.58 -20.51
C ILE A 184 0.84 -14.44 -21.74
N PRO A 185 0.61 -14.00 -23.01
CA PRO A 185 0.94 -14.83 -24.16
C PRO A 185 2.43 -15.23 -24.24
N SER A 186 3.35 -14.36 -23.82
CA SER A 186 4.77 -14.67 -23.78
C SER A 186 5.13 -15.60 -22.60
N ILE A 187 4.46 -15.45 -21.47
CA ILE A 187 4.63 -16.31 -20.30
C ILE A 187 4.13 -17.74 -20.62
N LEU A 188 2.98 -17.87 -21.31
CA LEU A 188 2.40 -19.15 -21.68
C LEU A 188 3.27 -19.98 -22.63
N LYS A 189 4.16 -19.35 -23.41
CA LYS A 189 5.15 -20.09 -24.24
C LYS A 189 6.13 -20.91 -23.38
N LYS A 190 6.46 -20.44 -22.18
CA LYS A 190 7.33 -21.13 -21.23
C LYS A 190 6.57 -21.96 -20.20
N PHE A 191 5.39 -21.49 -19.82
CA PHE A 191 4.54 -22.06 -18.80
C PHE A 191 3.10 -22.19 -19.34
N PRO A 192 2.76 -23.27 -20.10
CA PRO A 192 1.43 -23.42 -20.71
C PRO A 192 0.26 -23.38 -19.72
N ASP A 193 0.54 -23.76 -18.47
CA ASP A 193 -0.45 -23.79 -17.38
C ASP A 193 -0.38 -22.56 -16.47
N ALA A 194 0.36 -21.51 -16.86
CA ALA A 194 0.38 -20.29 -16.07
C ALA A 194 -1.01 -19.64 -15.99
N HIS A 195 -1.30 -19.06 -14.83
CA HIS A 195 -2.56 -18.35 -14.61
C HIS A 195 -2.29 -17.05 -13.84
N LEU A 196 -2.95 -15.95 -14.25
CA LEU A 196 -2.85 -14.63 -13.60
C LEU A 196 -4.15 -14.30 -12.89
N GLN A 197 -4.09 -14.10 -11.58
CA GLN A 197 -5.19 -13.52 -10.80
C GLN A 197 -4.94 -12.04 -10.54
N ILE A 198 -5.95 -11.24 -10.85
CA ILE A 198 -5.96 -9.78 -10.63
C ILE A 198 -7.07 -9.47 -9.64
N ILE A 199 -6.67 -8.99 -8.46
CA ILE A 199 -7.59 -8.62 -7.39
C ILE A 199 -7.61 -7.11 -7.21
N GLY A 200 -8.79 -6.55 -7.15
CA GLY A 200 -9.05 -5.14 -6.89
C GLY A 200 -10.18 -4.60 -7.72
N ASP A 201 -10.55 -3.37 -7.40
CA ASP A 201 -11.58 -2.61 -8.09
C ASP A 201 -11.11 -1.18 -8.32
N GLY A 202 -11.73 -0.46 -9.24
CA GLY A 202 -11.38 0.92 -9.54
C GLY A 202 -11.75 1.36 -10.96
N GLU A 203 -11.35 2.59 -11.28
CA GLU A 203 -11.69 3.27 -12.54
C GLU A 203 -11.29 2.51 -13.82
N ASN A 204 -10.30 1.61 -13.71
CA ASN A 204 -9.78 0.86 -14.86
C ASN A 204 -10.38 -0.56 -15.00
N PHE A 205 -11.26 -0.98 -14.10
CA PHE A 205 -11.80 -2.35 -14.07
C PHE A 205 -12.43 -2.76 -15.41
N ALA A 206 -13.38 -1.96 -15.93
CA ALA A 206 -14.08 -2.26 -17.19
C ALA A 206 -13.13 -2.32 -18.39
N ASN A 207 -12.11 -1.43 -18.43
CA ASN A 207 -11.13 -1.45 -19.52
C ASN A 207 -10.27 -2.73 -19.48
N LEU A 208 -9.89 -3.19 -18.29
CA LEU A 208 -9.11 -4.42 -18.13
C LEU A 208 -9.95 -5.65 -18.50
N GLN A 209 -11.23 -5.68 -18.13
CA GLN A 209 -12.15 -6.74 -18.50
C GLN A 209 -12.29 -6.85 -20.04
N ASN A 210 -12.50 -5.72 -20.72
CA ASN A 210 -12.57 -5.68 -22.18
C ASN A 210 -11.25 -6.15 -22.81
N LEU A 211 -10.10 -5.73 -22.26
CA LEU A 211 -8.79 -6.15 -22.78
C LEU A 211 -8.58 -7.67 -22.68
N ILE A 212 -9.01 -8.29 -21.58
CA ILE A 212 -8.92 -9.75 -21.38
C ILE A 212 -9.76 -10.47 -22.43
N GLN A 213 -10.99 -10.00 -22.69
CA GLN A 213 -11.90 -10.57 -23.72
C GLN A 213 -11.33 -10.39 -25.12
N GLU A 214 -10.82 -9.22 -25.46
CA GLU A 214 -10.17 -8.95 -26.77
C GLU A 214 -8.99 -9.90 -27.02
N LYS A 215 -8.23 -10.22 -25.98
CA LYS A 215 -7.08 -11.13 -26.05
C LYS A 215 -7.45 -12.61 -26.05
N LYS A 216 -8.71 -12.96 -25.76
CA LYS A 216 -9.21 -14.33 -25.66
C LYS A 216 -8.40 -15.18 -24.66
N HIS A 217 -8.14 -14.62 -23.48
CA HIS A 217 -7.36 -15.24 -22.42
C HIS A 217 -8.14 -15.36 -21.10
N GLU A 218 -9.49 -15.46 -21.16
CA GLU A 218 -10.35 -15.56 -19.99
C GLU A 218 -10.12 -16.88 -19.22
N ASP A 219 -9.57 -17.89 -19.86
CA ASP A 219 -9.16 -19.14 -19.24
C ASP A 219 -7.81 -19.05 -18.50
N LYS A 220 -7.02 -18.03 -18.77
CA LYS A 220 -5.67 -17.81 -18.20
C LYS A 220 -5.55 -16.59 -17.31
N ILE A 221 -6.54 -15.71 -17.34
CA ILE A 221 -6.54 -14.43 -16.58
C ILE A 221 -7.89 -14.28 -15.89
N GLU A 222 -7.85 -14.12 -14.58
CA GLU A 222 -9.03 -13.91 -13.76
C GLU A 222 -9.03 -12.53 -13.13
N LEU A 223 -10.05 -11.73 -13.43
CA LEU A 223 -10.29 -10.41 -12.84
C LEU A 223 -11.35 -10.54 -11.76
N LEU A 224 -10.92 -10.63 -10.49
CA LEU A 224 -11.74 -11.04 -9.35
C LEU A 224 -12.54 -9.92 -8.67
N GLY A 225 -12.29 -8.66 -9.06
CA GLY A 225 -12.89 -7.55 -8.34
C GLY A 225 -12.34 -7.36 -6.94
N LYS A 226 -13.07 -6.62 -6.12
CA LYS A 226 -12.70 -6.36 -4.72
C LYS A 226 -12.91 -7.61 -3.87
N ILE A 227 -11.89 -8.00 -3.12
CA ILE A 227 -11.93 -9.07 -2.12
C ILE A 227 -11.69 -8.45 -0.75
N GLU A 228 -12.37 -8.96 0.28
CA GLU A 228 -12.17 -8.53 1.66
C GLU A 228 -10.74 -8.85 2.12
N HIS A 229 -10.15 -7.93 2.89
CA HIS A 229 -8.73 -7.97 3.26
C HIS A 229 -8.31 -9.28 3.92
N ASP A 230 -9.13 -9.81 4.83
CA ASP A 230 -8.82 -11.06 5.54
C ASP A 230 -8.87 -12.30 4.64
N ALA A 231 -9.56 -12.23 3.51
CA ALA A 231 -9.60 -13.31 2.53
C ALA A 231 -8.40 -13.28 1.56
N LEU A 232 -7.72 -12.14 1.43
CA LEU A 232 -6.54 -12.01 0.56
C LEU A 232 -5.42 -12.97 0.93
N LYS A 233 -5.30 -13.34 2.21
CA LYS A 233 -4.30 -14.30 2.69
C LYS A 233 -4.30 -15.63 1.92
N PHE A 234 -5.46 -16.12 1.50
CA PHE A 234 -5.58 -17.37 0.74
C PHE A 234 -5.10 -17.22 -0.70
N TYR A 235 -5.26 -16.04 -1.30
CA TYR A 235 -4.73 -15.74 -2.63
C TYR A 235 -3.21 -15.58 -2.60
N TYR A 236 -2.69 -14.85 -1.61
CA TYR A 236 -1.25 -14.77 -1.43
C TYR A 236 -0.62 -16.14 -1.14
N SER A 237 -1.24 -16.98 -0.29
CA SER A 237 -0.71 -18.33 -0.04
C SER A 237 -0.76 -19.22 -1.30
N SER A 238 -1.72 -19.01 -2.19
CA SER A 238 -1.92 -19.79 -3.41
C SER A 238 -1.02 -19.36 -4.57
N CYS A 239 -0.45 -18.16 -4.58
CA CYS A 239 0.40 -17.72 -5.68
C CYS A 239 1.83 -18.29 -5.58
N ASP A 240 2.48 -18.41 -6.74
CA ASP A 240 3.90 -18.74 -6.84
C ASP A 240 4.77 -17.47 -6.97
N LEU A 241 4.17 -16.37 -7.46
CA LEU A 241 4.85 -15.11 -7.71
C LEU A 241 3.86 -13.94 -7.59
N TYR A 242 4.21 -12.93 -6.79
CA TYR A 242 3.53 -11.64 -6.81
C TYR A 242 4.17 -10.74 -7.87
N ILE A 243 3.36 -10.14 -8.75
CA ILE A 243 3.85 -9.30 -9.85
C ILE A 243 3.14 -7.94 -9.87
N SER A 244 3.87 -6.84 -10.09
CA SER A 244 3.29 -5.49 -10.19
C SER A 244 3.99 -4.63 -11.23
N ALA A 245 3.23 -4.05 -12.15
CA ALA A 245 3.68 -3.10 -13.16
C ALA A 245 3.41 -1.64 -12.77
N SER A 246 3.13 -1.35 -11.51
CA SER A 246 2.80 -0.01 -11.02
C SER A 246 3.91 0.99 -11.32
N THR A 247 3.53 2.15 -11.89
CA THR A 247 4.46 3.26 -12.19
C THR A 247 4.47 4.32 -11.08
N PHE A 248 3.62 4.16 -10.08
CA PHE A 248 3.59 5.03 -8.89
C PHE A 248 3.24 4.24 -7.64
N GLU A 249 4.12 4.30 -6.65
CA GLU A 249 3.95 3.81 -5.27
C GLU A 249 4.75 4.72 -4.33
N VAL A 250 4.55 4.54 -3.02
CA VAL A 250 5.43 5.13 -1.99
C VAL A 250 5.94 4.04 -1.04
N CYS A 251 5.04 3.25 -0.47
CA CYS A 251 5.34 2.02 0.27
C CYS A 251 4.15 1.07 0.09
N PRO A 252 4.13 0.30 -0.99
CA PRO A 252 2.97 -0.55 -1.29
C PRO A 252 2.85 -1.70 -0.28
N VAL A 253 1.66 -1.84 0.32
CA VAL A 253 1.36 -2.89 1.30
C VAL A 253 1.26 -4.29 0.64
N PRO A 254 0.62 -4.47 -0.55
CA PRO A 254 0.45 -5.79 -1.15
C PRO A 254 1.75 -6.60 -1.38
N PRO A 255 2.87 -6.01 -1.84
CA PRO A 255 4.16 -6.72 -1.88
C PRO A 255 4.63 -7.19 -0.49
N ILE A 256 4.38 -6.41 0.59
CA ILE A 256 4.79 -6.79 1.95
C ILE A 256 3.93 -7.96 2.44
N GLU A 257 2.64 -7.97 2.15
CA GLU A 257 1.72 -9.09 2.42
C GLU A 257 2.14 -10.36 1.67
N ALA A 258 2.50 -10.23 0.39
CA ALA A 258 3.02 -11.35 -0.40
C ALA A 258 4.33 -11.89 0.21
N MET A 259 5.25 -11.00 0.60
CA MET A 259 6.50 -11.39 1.25
C MET A 259 6.25 -12.08 2.59
N SER A 260 5.28 -11.63 3.37
CA SER A 260 4.91 -12.30 4.63
C SER A 260 4.39 -13.72 4.41
N CYS A 261 3.73 -13.99 3.26
CA CYS A 261 3.37 -15.35 2.81
C CYS A 261 4.54 -16.10 2.16
N GLY A 262 5.76 -15.60 2.22
CA GLY A 262 6.94 -16.24 1.63
C GLY A 262 6.95 -16.24 0.10
N LYS A 263 6.30 -15.27 -0.55
CA LYS A 263 6.20 -15.22 -2.01
C LYS A 263 7.25 -14.31 -2.63
N PRO A 264 7.96 -14.77 -3.68
CA PRO A 264 8.87 -13.94 -4.44
C PRO A 264 8.14 -12.81 -5.16
N LEU A 265 8.86 -11.74 -5.45
CA LEU A 265 8.34 -10.54 -6.10
C LEU A 265 8.96 -10.32 -7.48
N LEU A 266 8.14 -9.83 -8.43
CA LEU A 266 8.61 -9.25 -9.68
C LEU A 266 7.94 -7.89 -9.85
N LEU A 267 8.69 -6.80 -9.68
CA LEU A 267 8.16 -5.45 -9.58
C LEU A 267 8.74 -4.54 -10.67
N PHE A 268 7.94 -3.60 -11.17
CA PHE A 268 8.39 -2.61 -12.15
C PHE A 268 9.43 -1.65 -11.55
N ASP A 269 10.35 -1.15 -12.39
CA ASP A 269 11.44 -0.26 -12.01
C ASP A 269 10.94 1.14 -11.63
N ILE A 270 10.62 1.29 -10.36
CA ILE A 270 10.35 2.58 -9.70
C ILE A 270 11.06 2.59 -8.35
N GLU A 271 11.41 3.78 -7.88
CA GLU A 271 12.19 3.98 -6.65
C GLU A 271 11.70 3.17 -5.44
N PRO A 272 10.39 3.15 -5.07
CA PRO A 272 9.91 2.35 -3.92
C PRO A 272 10.02 0.85 -4.14
N HIS A 273 9.85 0.35 -5.36
CA HIS A 273 10.02 -1.06 -5.67
C HIS A 273 11.48 -1.49 -5.58
N VAL A 274 12.39 -0.66 -6.10
CA VAL A 274 13.85 -0.87 -5.98
C VAL A 274 14.28 -0.85 -4.51
N GLU A 275 13.73 0.05 -3.70
CA GLU A 275 13.97 0.12 -2.26
C GLU A 275 13.57 -1.20 -1.56
N ILE A 276 12.35 -1.71 -1.83
CA ILE A 276 11.86 -2.98 -1.27
C ILE A 276 12.73 -4.17 -1.71
N ILE A 277 13.01 -4.31 -3.00
CA ILE A 277 13.81 -5.44 -3.52
C ILE A 277 15.24 -5.41 -2.99
N ASN A 278 15.85 -4.23 -2.90
CA ASN A 278 17.19 -4.08 -2.35
C ASN A 278 17.28 -4.43 -0.87
N ALA A 279 16.26 -4.08 -0.09
CA ALA A 279 16.20 -4.39 1.33
C ALA A 279 15.85 -5.86 1.59
N SER A 280 14.88 -6.42 0.88
CA SER A 280 14.37 -7.77 1.12
C SER A 280 15.18 -8.88 0.43
N LYS A 281 15.79 -8.57 -0.73
CA LYS A 281 16.35 -9.58 -1.65
C LYS A 281 15.32 -10.64 -2.06
N ALA A 282 14.05 -10.28 -2.10
CA ALA A 282 12.92 -11.21 -2.25
C ALA A 282 12.44 -11.37 -3.71
N GLY A 283 13.25 -10.98 -4.69
CA GLY A 283 12.84 -11.05 -6.09
C GLY A 283 13.62 -10.15 -7.01
N LYS A 284 13.00 -9.70 -8.10
CA LYS A 284 13.65 -8.88 -9.13
C LYS A 284 12.84 -7.67 -9.56
N ILE A 285 13.54 -6.73 -10.18
CA ILE A 285 12.98 -5.56 -10.86
C ILE A 285 12.93 -5.83 -12.36
N PHE A 286 11.83 -5.44 -13.03
CA PHE A 286 11.76 -5.42 -14.49
C PHE A 286 11.72 -3.96 -15.00
N PRO A 287 12.70 -3.57 -15.85
CA PRO A 287 12.80 -2.18 -16.32
C PRO A 287 12.02 -1.91 -17.60
N SER A 288 11.51 -2.96 -18.25
CA SER A 288 10.85 -2.91 -19.55
C SER A 288 9.43 -3.42 -19.47
N THR A 289 8.51 -2.81 -20.24
CA THR A 289 7.15 -3.31 -20.41
C THR A 289 7.02 -4.30 -21.58
N ASN A 290 8.14 -4.71 -22.19
CA ASN A 290 8.16 -5.72 -23.23
C ASN A 290 7.74 -7.08 -22.66
N PRO A 291 6.71 -7.74 -23.24
CA PRO A 291 6.22 -9.04 -22.76
C PRO A 291 7.28 -10.15 -22.71
N ASN A 292 8.22 -10.16 -23.63
CA ASN A 292 9.27 -11.20 -23.65
C ASN A 292 10.26 -10.99 -22.51
N ASP A 293 10.67 -9.76 -22.22
CA ASP A 293 11.56 -9.44 -21.09
C ASP A 293 10.93 -9.82 -19.76
N ILE A 294 9.62 -9.53 -19.60
CA ILE A 294 8.85 -9.92 -18.41
C ILE A 294 8.81 -11.44 -18.29
N SER A 295 8.54 -12.17 -19.39
CA SER A 295 8.49 -13.63 -19.40
C SER A 295 9.82 -14.27 -18.99
N GLU A 296 10.96 -13.71 -19.45
CA GLU A 296 12.31 -14.17 -19.04
C GLU A 296 12.51 -13.98 -17.53
N LEU A 297 12.13 -12.82 -17.00
CA LEU A 297 12.28 -12.53 -15.57
C LEU A 297 11.31 -13.35 -14.70
N VAL A 298 10.09 -13.63 -15.16
CA VAL A 298 9.18 -14.57 -14.49
C VAL A 298 9.84 -15.95 -14.39
N TYR A 299 10.42 -16.44 -15.48
CA TYR A 299 11.15 -17.73 -15.47
C TYR A 299 12.30 -17.72 -14.45
N ASP A 300 13.14 -16.71 -14.48
CA ASP A 300 14.32 -16.61 -13.62
C ASP A 300 13.93 -16.49 -12.12
N VAL A 301 12.90 -15.69 -11.78
CA VAL A 301 12.40 -15.60 -10.39
C VAL A 301 11.85 -16.94 -9.92
N LEU A 302 11.12 -17.66 -10.76
CA LEU A 302 10.53 -18.95 -10.39
C LEU A 302 11.57 -20.06 -10.23
N GLN A 303 12.69 -20.06 -11.01
CA GLN A 303 13.79 -20.97 -10.79
C GLN A 303 14.46 -20.79 -9.40
N ASN A 304 14.39 -19.58 -8.86
CA ASN A 304 14.98 -19.20 -7.57
C ASN A 304 13.93 -18.99 -6.47
N LYS A 305 12.69 -19.48 -6.67
CA LYS A 305 11.54 -19.15 -5.80
C LYS A 305 11.76 -19.49 -4.32
N ASN A 306 12.48 -20.56 -4.01
CA ASN A 306 12.75 -20.96 -2.63
C ASN A 306 13.68 -19.97 -1.91
N ILE A 307 14.71 -19.49 -2.61
CA ILE A 307 15.66 -18.51 -2.07
C ILE A 307 14.98 -17.17 -1.85
N PHE A 308 14.26 -16.69 -2.88
CA PHE A 308 13.51 -15.45 -2.79
C PHE A 308 12.36 -15.52 -1.78
N GLY A 309 11.66 -16.67 -1.70
CA GLY A 309 10.60 -16.90 -0.74
C GLY A 309 11.08 -16.88 0.71
N ALA A 310 12.22 -17.50 1.01
CA ALA A 310 12.83 -17.44 2.34
C ALA A 310 13.23 -15.99 2.71
N SER A 311 13.84 -15.26 1.77
CA SER A 311 14.19 -13.84 1.95
C SER A 311 12.94 -12.97 2.14
N ALA A 312 11.86 -13.25 1.38
CA ALA A 312 10.56 -12.59 1.49
C ALA A 312 9.98 -12.76 2.89
N ARG A 313 9.88 -14.01 3.37
CA ARG A 313 9.33 -14.30 4.72
C ARG A 313 10.11 -13.59 5.82
N LYS A 314 11.43 -13.67 5.77
CA LYS A 314 12.30 -12.98 6.73
C LYS A 314 12.05 -11.47 6.76
N PHE A 315 11.89 -10.84 5.60
CA PHE A 315 11.57 -9.42 5.51
C PHE A 315 10.18 -9.11 6.09
N GLY A 316 9.17 -9.94 5.76
CA GLY A 316 7.82 -9.80 6.32
C GLY A 316 7.83 -9.86 7.84
N GLU A 317 8.54 -10.81 8.45
CA GLU A 317 8.68 -10.95 9.91
C GLU A 317 9.33 -9.73 10.56
N GLN A 318 10.28 -9.08 9.91
CA GLN A 318 10.91 -7.85 10.38
C GLN A 318 10.00 -6.62 10.27
N HIS A 319 8.92 -6.73 9.50
CA HIS A 319 7.93 -5.67 9.28
C HIS A 319 6.56 -6.04 9.87
N ASP A 320 6.52 -6.89 10.90
CA ASP A 320 5.30 -7.12 11.66
C ASP A 320 4.83 -5.83 12.34
N TRP A 321 3.52 -5.57 12.32
CA TRP A 321 2.98 -4.36 12.93
C TRP A 321 3.34 -4.23 14.41
N SER A 322 3.47 -5.34 15.15
CA SER A 322 3.89 -5.34 16.56
C SER A 322 5.31 -4.81 16.79
N LEU A 323 6.15 -4.73 15.74
CA LEU A 323 7.50 -4.18 15.81
C LEU A 323 7.57 -2.72 15.33
N ILE A 324 6.52 -2.21 14.70
CA ILE A 324 6.47 -0.89 14.06
C ILE A 324 5.59 0.09 14.87
N GLY A 325 4.57 -0.42 15.55
CA GLY A 325 3.55 0.32 16.31
C GLY A 325 3.97 0.96 17.63
#